data_8d1c0e77716cae6a8b453d00ddadb1eb
#
_entry.id   8d1c0e77716cae6a8b453d00ddadb1eb
#
_cell.length_a   1.000
_cell.length_b   1.000
_cell.length_c   1.000
_cell.angle_alpha   90.00
_cell.angle_beta   90.00
_cell.angle_gamma   90.00
#
_symmetry.space_group_name_H-M   'P 1'
#
loop_
_entity.id
_entity.type
_entity.pdbx_description
1 polymer ?
#
loop_
_entity_poly.entity_id
_entity_poly.type
_entity_poly.pdbx_seq_one_letter_code
_entity_poly.pdbx_strand_id
1 'polypeptide(L)'
;MISTGELKKGVAIELDGELWQILDYHHIKMGRGSAQVRITLRNIKRGQTVERSFQAGTKWPRASMEKRPVQFLYRDGNDFHFMATDTYDQFALSGDQLGETAQFLKDGMTLDRTSYQGETIGVELPVTVDLEVTDTEPGFAGDTQSGARKPATTETGLVVQVPIFVETGDTIRVDTRTGDYQTRV
;
A
#
# COMPACT_ATOMS: atom_id res chain seq x y z
N MET A 1 7.15 18.79 15.59
CA MET A 1 6.67 17.79 16.57
C MET A 1 5.16 17.61 16.41
N ILE A 2 4.65 16.42 16.64
CA ILE A 2 3.22 16.12 16.66
C ILE A 2 2.83 15.72 18.09
N SER A 3 1.74 16.23 18.59
CA SER A 3 1.21 15.92 19.93
C SER A 3 0.07 14.90 19.85
N THR A 4 -0.31 14.33 20.99
CA THR A 4 -1.48 13.43 21.08
C THR A 4 -2.79 14.04 20.59
N GLY A 5 -2.93 15.36 20.61
CA GLY A 5 -4.10 16.06 20.08
C GLY A 5 -4.11 16.27 18.56
N GLU A 6 -2.98 16.04 17.90
CA GLU A 6 -2.77 16.26 16.47
C GLU A 6 -2.58 14.95 15.68
N LEU A 7 -2.86 13.81 16.33
CA LEU A 7 -2.72 12.50 15.71
C LEU A 7 -3.66 12.35 14.51
N LYS A 8 -3.12 11.77 13.44
CA LYS A 8 -3.89 11.37 12.25
C LYS A 8 -3.39 10.01 11.78
N LYS A 9 -4.32 9.19 11.29
CA LYS A 9 -3.97 7.92 10.63
C LYS A 9 -3.06 8.17 9.42
N GLY A 10 -2.06 7.33 9.24
CA GLY A 10 -1.10 7.44 8.14
C GLY A 10 0.10 8.36 8.42
N VAL A 11 0.07 9.18 9.48
CA VAL A 11 1.21 10.03 9.86
C VAL A 11 2.35 9.16 10.39
N ALA A 12 3.58 9.47 9.99
CA ALA A 12 4.78 8.85 10.51
C ALA A 12 5.39 9.69 11.64
N ILE A 13 5.80 9.01 12.71
CA ILE A 13 6.49 9.57 13.87
C ILE A 13 7.80 8.84 14.10
N GLU A 14 8.75 9.52 14.73
CA GLU A 14 9.95 8.89 15.27
C GLU A 14 9.72 8.53 16.74
N LEU A 15 9.94 7.27 17.06
CA LEU A 15 9.80 6.73 18.44
C LEU A 15 10.93 5.75 18.69
N ASP A 16 11.71 6.00 19.76
CA ASP A 16 12.87 5.18 20.14
C ASP A 16 13.91 5.02 19.00
N GLY A 17 14.09 6.05 18.16
CA GLY A 17 15.01 6.03 17.02
C GLY A 17 14.52 5.23 15.81
N GLU A 18 13.28 4.77 15.83
CA GLU A 18 12.64 4.03 14.72
C GLU A 18 11.46 4.80 14.15
N LEU A 19 11.15 4.52 12.88
CA LEU A 19 10.01 5.12 12.19
C LEU A 19 8.76 4.27 12.37
N TRP A 20 7.69 4.91 12.83
CA TRP A 20 6.41 4.28 13.07
C TRP A 20 5.28 5.04 12.37
N GLN A 21 4.43 4.32 11.68
CA GLN A 21 3.21 4.86 11.09
C GLN A 21 2.03 4.65 12.04
N ILE A 22 1.24 5.70 12.26
CA ILE A 22 0.02 5.63 13.05
C ILE A 22 -1.07 4.97 12.21
N LEU A 23 -1.52 3.79 12.62
CA LEU A 23 -2.62 3.07 11.98
C LEU A 23 -3.97 3.48 12.58
N ASP A 24 -4.02 3.59 13.90
CA ASP A 24 -5.23 3.96 14.62
C ASP A 24 -4.89 4.56 15.99
N TYR A 25 -5.83 5.28 16.61
CA TYR A 25 -5.67 5.84 17.95
C TYR A 25 -7.00 6.03 18.66
N HIS A 26 -7.01 5.85 19.98
CA HIS A 26 -8.16 6.03 20.85
C HIS A 26 -7.81 6.84 22.09
N HIS A 27 -8.59 7.89 22.38
CA HIS A 27 -8.47 8.67 23.60
C HIS A 27 -9.20 7.95 24.74
N ILE A 28 -8.47 7.61 25.81
CA ILE A 28 -9.00 6.96 26.99
C ILE A 28 -9.07 8.01 28.12
N LYS A 29 -10.29 8.36 28.51
CA LYS A 29 -10.53 9.22 29.68
C LYS A 29 -10.72 8.32 30.91
N MET A 30 -9.77 8.34 31.83
CA MET A 30 -9.93 7.70 33.14
C MET A 30 -10.42 8.76 34.16
N GLY A 31 -11.46 8.44 34.92
CA GLY A 31 -12.21 9.39 35.77
C GLY A 31 -11.39 10.22 36.75
N ARG A 32 -10.34 9.69 37.39
CA ARG A 32 -9.44 10.39 38.33
C ARG A 32 -7.97 10.32 37.98
N GLY A 33 -7.61 9.85 36.78
CA GLY A 33 -6.24 9.74 36.29
C GLY A 33 -5.96 10.69 35.13
N SER A 34 -4.69 10.84 34.73
CA SER A 34 -4.31 11.55 33.52
C SER A 34 -4.91 10.86 32.28
N ALA A 35 -5.47 11.64 31.36
CA ALA A 35 -5.97 11.12 30.10
C ALA A 35 -4.84 10.41 29.36
N GLN A 36 -5.14 9.25 28.80
CA GLN A 36 -4.21 8.46 27.98
C GLN A 36 -4.71 8.34 26.55
N VAL A 37 -3.78 8.14 25.64
CA VAL A 37 -4.08 7.82 24.25
C VAL A 37 -3.43 6.49 23.91
N ARG A 38 -4.23 5.54 23.47
CA ARG A 38 -3.77 4.26 22.94
C ARG A 38 -3.59 4.39 21.45
N ILE A 39 -2.42 4.02 20.96
CA ILE A 39 -2.04 4.18 19.55
C ILE A 39 -1.61 2.83 18.99
N THR A 40 -2.18 2.44 17.86
CA THR A 40 -1.72 1.31 17.06
C THR A 40 -0.68 1.82 16.06
N LEU A 41 0.53 1.32 16.20
CA LEU A 41 1.72 1.73 15.46
C LEU A 41 2.23 0.58 14.59
N ARG A 42 2.60 0.87 13.34
CA ARG A 42 3.31 -0.06 12.48
C ARG A 42 4.73 0.43 12.26
N ASN A 43 5.70 -0.42 12.57
CA ASN A 43 7.09 -0.13 12.24
C ASN A 43 7.26 -0.11 10.72
N ILE A 44 7.75 0.99 10.17
CA ILE A 44 7.83 1.20 8.73
C ILE A 44 8.87 0.28 8.09
N LYS A 45 10.00 0.05 8.77
CA LYS A 45 11.08 -0.81 8.25
C LYS A 45 10.82 -2.30 8.46
N ARG A 46 10.30 -2.67 9.64
CA ARG A 46 10.13 -4.08 10.06
C ARG A 46 8.74 -4.64 9.76
N GLY A 47 7.76 -3.76 9.47
CA GLY A 47 6.37 -4.14 9.23
C GLY A 47 5.59 -4.60 10.48
N GLN A 48 6.23 -4.70 11.63
CA GLN A 48 5.63 -5.12 12.89
C GLN A 48 4.59 -4.10 13.37
N THR A 49 3.43 -4.58 13.81
CA THR A 49 2.39 -3.75 14.41
C THR A 49 2.36 -3.95 15.92
N VAL A 50 2.33 -2.85 16.67
CA VAL A 50 2.26 -2.84 18.13
C VAL A 50 1.22 -1.83 18.59
N GLU A 51 0.64 -2.07 19.75
CA GLU A 51 -0.23 -1.13 20.43
C GLU A 51 0.50 -0.57 21.66
N ARG A 52 0.56 0.76 21.78
CA ARG A 52 1.18 1.45 22.92
C ARG A 52 0.26 2.53 23.48
N SER A 53 0.31 2.73 24.78
CA SER A 53 -0.42 3.79 25.47
C SER A 53 0.53 4.89 25.92
N PHE A 54 0.12 6.14 25.70
CA PHE A 54 0.88 7.34 26.05
C PHE A 54 0.01 8.30 26.86
N GLN A 55 0.64 9.12 27.68
CA GLN A 55 -0.07 10.19 28.37
C GLN A 55 -0.53 11.27 27.38
N ALA A 56 -1.69 11.85 27.63
CA ALA A 56 -2.15 13.01 26.87
C ALA A 56 -1.13 14.15 26.96
N GLY A 57 -0.84 14.79 25.81
CA GLY A 57 0.18 15.84 25.72
C GLY A 57 1.58 15.35 25.36
N THR A 58 1.84 14.02 25.30
CA THR A 58 3.10 13.49 24.76
C THR A 58 3.32 14.01 23.33
N LYS A 59 4.56 14.36 23.02
CA LYS A 59 4.98 14.88 21.70
C LYS A 59 6.06 14.01 21.12
N TRP A 60 6.01 13.81 19.82
CA TRP A 60 7.02 13.07 19.05
C TRP A 60 7.54 13.90 17.88
N PRO A 61 8.80 13.70 17.45
CA PRO A 61 9.24 14.20 16.16
C PRO A 61 8.35 13.64 15.04
N ARG A 62 7.84 14.52 14.19
CA ARG A 62 7.15 14.10 12.97
C ARG A 62 8.19 13.71 11.94
N ALA A 63 8.11 12.50 11.42
CA ALA A 63 8.94 12.07 10.32
C ALA A 63 8.40 12.67 9.02
N SER A 64 9.19 13.56 8.39
CA SER A 64 8.86 14.08 7.07
C SER A 64 9.36 13.09 6.02
N MET A 65 8.41 12.45 5.33
CA MET A 65 8.70 11.55 4.24
C MET A 65 8.76 12.33 2.93
N GLU A 66 9.80 12.10 2.14
CA GLU A 66 9.88 12.60 0.78
C GLU A 66 9.27 11.60 -0.18
N LYS A 67 8.43 12.10 -1.11
CA LYS A 67 7.88 11.32 -2.20
C LYS A 67 8.46 11.81 -3.52
N ARG A 68 8.96 10.89 -4.33
CA ARG A 68 9.46 11.18 -5.68
C ARG A 68 8.97 10.13 -6.66
N PRO A 69 8.57 10.54 -7.89
CA PRO A 69 8.12 9.62 -8.90
C PRO A 69 9.25 8.71 -9.36
N VAL A 70 8.92 7.42 -9.49
CA VAL A 70 9.82 6.39 -10.02
C VAL A 70 9.06 5.53 -11.01
N GLN A 71 9.80 4.87 -11.90
CA GLN A 71 9.26 3.89 -12.83
C GLN A 71 9.69 2.49 -12.40
N PHE A 72 8.74 1.57 -12.35
CA PHE A 72 9.06 0.16 -12.23
C PHE A 72 9.56 -0.36 -13.58
N LEU A 73 10.75 -0.96 -13.60
CA LEU A 73 11.38 -1.43 -14.82
C LEU A 73 11.04 -2.89 -15.09
N TYR A 74 11.48 -3.79 -14.20
CA TYR A 74 11.31 -5.23 -14.33
C TYR A 74 11.56 -5.95 -13.01
N ARG A 75 11.15 -7.20 -12.97
CA ARG A 75 11.42 -8.14 -11.89
C ARG A 75 12.52 -9.12 -12.30
N ASP A 76 13.47 -9.35 -11.41
CA ASP A 76 14.48 -10.40 -11.54
C ASP A 76 14.47 -11.28 -10.28
N GLY A 77 13.90 -12.48 -10.41
CA GLY A 77 13.71 -13.36 -9.25
C GLY A 77 12.83 -12.73 -8.17
N ASN A 78 13.42 -12.45 -6.99
CA ASN A 78 12.76 -11.78 -5.87
C ASN A 78 13.05 -10.27 -5.81
N ASP A 79 13.84 -9.74 -6.75
CA ASP A 79 14.22 -8.33 -6.81
C ASP A 79 13.39 -7.58 -7.86
N PHE A 80 12.89 -6.42 -7.44
CA PHE A 80 12.10 -5.51 -8.26
C PHE A 80 12.93 -4.25 -8.52
N HIS A 81 13.18 -3.95 -9.77
CA HIS A 81 14.05 -2.86 -10.22
C HIS A 81 13.26 -1.63 -10.60
N PHE A 82 13.66 -0.49 -10.05
CA PHE A 82 13.04 0.81 -10.25
C PHE A 82 14.06 1.83 -10.73
N MET A 83 13.58 2.89 -11.35
CA MET A 83 14.38 4.03 -11.79
C MET A 83 13.69 5.33 -11.41
N ALA A 84 14.45 6.25 -10.79
CA ALA A 84 13.99 7.61 -10.55
C ALA A 84 13.78 8.33 -11.89
N THR A 85 12.65 9.00 -12.07
CA THR A 85 12.31 9.64 -13.35
C THR A 85 13.05 10.96 -13.58
N ASP A 86 13.58 11.57 -12.52
CA ASP A 86 14.31 12.84 -12.56
C ASP A 86 15.83 12.65 -12.70
N THR A 87 16.42 11.70 -11.96
CA THR A 87 17.86 11.48 -11.93
C THR A 87 18.32 10.26 -12.72
N TYR A 88 17.39 9.38 -13.11
CA TYR A 88 17.64 8.08 -13.74
C TYR A 88 18.44 7.09 -12.88
N ASP A 89 18.58 7.38 -11.58
CA ASP A 89 19.19 6.46 -10.64
C ASP A 89 18.34 5.22 -10.48
N GLN A 90 18.97 4.05 -10.51
CA GLN A 90 18.30 2.77 -10.35
C GLN A 90 18.49 2.23 -8.92
N PHE A 91 17.48 1.56 -8.44
CA PHE A 91 17.51 0.85 -7.16
C PHE A 91 16.62 -0.40 -7.23
N ALA A 92 16.84 -1.33 -6.33
CA ALA A 92 16.04 -2.55 -6.22
C ALA A 92 15.44 -2.68 -4.83
N LEU A 93 14.23 -3.23 -4.78
CA LEU A 93 13.55 -3.65 -3.56
C LEU A 93 13.20 -5.14 -3.67
N SER A 94 13.36 -5.88 -2.57
CA SER A 94 12.96 -7.28 -2.54
C SER A 94 11.45 -7.44 -2.45
N GLY A 95 10.93 -8.58 -2.89
CA GLY A 95 9.53 -8.94 -2.74
C GLY A 95 9.07 -8.91 -1.28
N ASP A 96 9.95 -9.25 -0.33
CA ASP A 96 9.64 -9.20 1.10
C ASP A 96 9.45 -7.76 1.60
N GLN A 97 10.23 -6.80 1.08
CA GLN A 97 10.07 -5.38 1.38
C GLN A 97 8.79 -4.80 0.77
N LEU A 98 8.43 -5.24 -0.43
CA LEU A 98 7.23 -4.78 -1.14
C LEU A 98 5.95 -5.39 -0.60
N GLY A 99 5.99 -6.63 -0.11
CA GLY A 99 4.83 -7.36 0.36
C GLY A 99 3.74 -7.48 -0.72
N GLU A 100 2.51 -7.12 -0.38
CA GLU A 100 1.36 -7.17 -1.30
C GLU A 100 1.48 -6.20 -2.49
N THR A 101 2.28 -5.14 -2.37
CA THR A 101 2.52 -4.18 -3.45
C THR A 101 3.10 -4.86 -4.70
N ALA A 102 3.93 -5.89 -4.52
CA ALA A 102 4.58 -6.61 -5.61
C ALA A 102 3.62 -7.17 -6.65
N GLN A 103 2.43 -7.59 -6.24
CA GLN A 103 1.42 -8.20 -7.14
C GLN A 103 0.71 -7.20 -8.06
N PHE A 104 0.85 -5.89 -7.81
CA PHE A 104 0.27 -4.83 -8.63
C PHE A 104 1.28 -4.21 -9.60
N LEU A 105 2.57 -4.54 -9.49
CA LEU A 105 3.63 -3.92 -10.28
C LEU A 105 3.63 -4.46 -11.71
N LYS A 106 3.29 -3.57 -12.64
CA LYS A 106 3.33 -3.79 -14.08
C LYS A 106 4.56 -3.10 -14.66
N ASP A 107 5.27 -3.78 -15.56
CA ASP A 107 6.46 -3.23 -16.22
C ASP A 107 6.17 -1.87 -16.86
N GLY A 108 7.03 -0.90 -16.57
CA GLY A 108 6.92 0.46 -17.09
C GLY A 108 5.97 1.40 -16.34
N MET A 109 5.25 0.92 -15.29
CA MET A 109 4.35 1.79 -14.53
C MET A 109 5.11 2.83 -13.70
N THR A 110 4.48 3.99 -13.53
CA THR A 110 4.96 5.05 -12.66
C THR A 110 4.27 4.97 -11.30
N LEU A 111 5.06 5.11 -10.24
CA LEU A 111 4.61 5.14 -8.85
C LEU A 111 5.52 6.04 -8.03
N ASP A 112 5.24 6.22 -6.74
CA ASP A 112 6.03 7.08 -5.88
C ASP A 112 6.99 6.27 -4.99
N ARG A 113 8.27 6.66 -4.98
CA ARG A 113 9.23 6.23 -3.98
C ARG A 113 9.09 7.09 -2.74
N THR A 114 8.94 6.44 -1.60
CA THR A 114 8.95 7.10 -0.29
C THR A 114 10.32 6.94 0.34
N SER A 115 10.94 8.05 0.75
CA SER A 115 12.23 8.07 1.42
C SER A 115 12.20 8.94 2.67
N TYR A 116 13.08 8.63 3.60
CA TYR A 116 13.31 9.39 4.81
C TYR A 116 14.81 9.58 5.01
N GLN A 117 15.26 10.85 5.16
CA GLN A 117 16.66 11.21 5.28
C GLN A 117 17.57 10.59 4.18
N GLY A 118 17.05 10.53 2.95
CA GLY A 118 17.77 9.97 1.79
C GLY A 118 17.71 8.44 1.67
N GLU A 119 17.22 7.73 2.69
CA GLU A 119 17.05 6.27 2.66
C GLU A 119 15.67 5.90 2.08
N THR A 120 15.64 4.97 1.11
CA THR A 120 14.39 4.44 0.56
C THR A 120 13.68 3.58 1.59
N ILE A 121 12.44 3.97 1.95
CA ILE A 121 11.59 3.22 2.87
C ILE A 121 10.70 2.23 2.11
N GLY A 122 10.23 2.61 0.93
CA GLY A 122 9.37 1.79 0.09
C GLY A 122 8.83 2.55 -1.10
N VAL A 123 7.82 1.98 -1.72
CA VAL A 123 7.08 2.58 -2.84
C VAL A 123 5.59 2.63 -2.53
N GLU A 124 4.90 3.60 -3.10
CA GLU A 124 3.46 3.79 -2.95
C GLU A 124 2.80 3.70 -4.32
N LEU A 125 1.84 2.78 -4.44
CA LEU A 125 1.08 2.57 -5.66
C LEU A 125 0.12 3.72 -5.92
N PRO A 126 -0.20 4.01 -7.20
CA PRO A 126 -1.41 4.78 -7.53
C PRO A 126 -2.65 4.09 -6.93
N VAL A 127 -3.71 4.85 -6.71
CA VAL A 127 -4.98 4.32 -6.15
C VAL A 127 -5.56 3.20 -7.00
N THR A 128 -5.38 3.29 -8.32
CA THR A 128 -5.83 2.28 -9.28
C THR A 128 -4.71 1.90 -10.24
N VAL A 129 -4.79 0.68 -10.75
CA VAL A 129 -3.91 0.17 -11.80
C VAL A 129 -4.74 -0.54 -12.87
N ASP A 130 -4.35 -0.37 -14.14
CA ASP A 130 -4.98 -1.02 -15.27
C ASP A 130 -4.16 -2.26 -15.64
N LEU A 131 -4.76 -3.45 -15.53
CA LEU A 131 -4.12 -4.74 -15.74
C LEU A 131 -4.86 -5.53 -16.83
N GLU A 132 -4.11 -6.16 -17.72
CA GLU A 132 -4.65 -7.09 -18.71
C GLU A 132 -4.98 -8.44 -18.06
N VAL A 133 -6.16 -8.97 -18.38
CA VAL A 133 -6.56 -10.33 -17.99
C VAL A 133 -5.88 -11.33 -18.91
N THR A 134 -5.04 -12.18 -18.34
CA THR A 134 -4.30 -13.20 -19.07
C THR A 134 -5.02 -14.54 -19.10
N ASP A 135 -5.84 -14.82 -18.08
CA ASP A 135 -6.63 -16.06 -17.99
C ASP A 135 -7.90 -15.84 -17.17
N THR A 136 -9.02 -16.33 -17.68
CA THR A 136 -10.30 -16.39 -16.95
C THR A 136 -11.22 -17.44 -17.59
N GLU A 137 -12.10 -18.01 -16.78
CA GLU A 137 -13.10 -18.95 -17.29
C GLU A 137 -14.14 -18.23 -18.18
N PRO A 138 -14.67 -18.91 -19.22
CA PRO A 138 -15.76 -18.37 -20.01
C PRO A 138 -17.00 -18.10 -19.12
N GLY A 139 -17.66 -16.96 -19.34
CA GLY A 139 -18.95 -16.68 -18.71
C GLY A 139 -20.05 -17.51 -19.35
N PHE A 140 -20.74 -18.34 -18.57
CA PHE A 140 -21.90 -19.09 -19.09
C PHE A 140 -23.20 -18.30 -18.91
N ALA A 141 -24.05 -18.34 -19.94
CA ALA A 141 -25.34 -17.64 -19.98
C ALA A 141 -26.39 -18.13 -18.97
N GLY A 142 -26.07 -19.10 -18.11
CA GLY A 142 -26.91 -19.63 -17.06
C GLY A 142 -26.74 -18.96 -15.68
N ASP A 143 -25.66 -18.20 -15.48
CA ASP A 143 -25.33 -17.51 -14.22
C ASP A 143 -25.91 -16.09 -14.16
N THR A 144 -27.17 -15.95 -14.55
CA THR A 144 -27.88 -14.64 -14.59
C THR A 144 -28.34 -14.11 -13.25
N GLN A 145 -27.80 -14.60 -12.12
CA GLN A 145 -27.98 -13.91 -10.86
C GLN A 145 -27.18 -12.60 -10.90
N SER A 146 -27.87 -11.49 -10.72
CA SER A 146 -27.25 -10.16 -10.65
C SER A 146 -26.13 -10.15 -9.63
N GLY A 147 -24.87 -9.95 -10.08
CA GLY A 147 -23.71 -9.93 -9.22
C GLY A 147 -22.82 -11.18 -9.26
N ALA A 148 -23.06 -12.14 -10.15
CA ALA A 148 -22.15 -13.27 -10.36
C ALA A 148 -20.76 -12.79 -10.76
N ARG A 149 -19.74 -13.30 -10.06
CA ARG A 149 -18.32 -13.00 -10.29
C ARG A 149 -17.55 -14.27 -10.55
N LYS A 150 -16.44 -14.13 -11.27
CA LYS A 150 -15.50 -15.21 -11.54
C LYS A 150 -14.07 -14.75 -11.32
N PRO A 151 -13.13 -15.66 -11.01
CA PRO A 151 -11.74 -15.30 -10.89
C PRO A 151 -11.13 -15.00 -12.27
N ALA A 152 -10.32 -13.95 -12.34
CA ALA A 152 -9.51 -13.60 -13.49
C ALA A 152 -8.06 -13.40 -13.04
N THR A 153 -7.13 -14.05 -13.72
CA THR A 153 -5.70 -13.87 -13.50
C THR A 153 -5.21 -12.77 -14.43
N THR A 154 -4.46 -11.82 -13.88
CA THR A 154 -3.92 -10.68 -14.61
C THR A 154 -2.46 -10.91 -15.01
N GLU A 155 -1.93 -10.03 -15.87
CA GLU A 155 -0.54 -10.03 -16.36
C GLU A 155 0.52 -10.00 -15.22
N THR A 156 0.18 -9.48 -14.05
CA THR A 156 1.05 -9.46 -12.86
C THR A 156 0.94 -10.72 -12.00
N GLY A 157 0.04 -11.64 -12.34
CA GLY A 157 -0.28 -12.81 -11.54
C GLY A 157 -1.33 -12.59 -10.45
N LEU A 158 -1.80 -11.35 -10.26
CA LEU A 158 -2.88 -11.03 -9.34
C LEU A 158 -4.19 -11.68 -9.82
N VAL A 159 -4.89 -12.36 -8.92
CA VAL A 159 -6.23 -12.90 -9.19
C VAL A 159 -7.28 -11.93 -8.64
N VAL A 160 -8.19 -11.49 -9.51
CA VAL A 160 -9.23 -10.51 -9.21
C VAL A 160 -10.61 -11.13 -9.47
N GLN A 161 -11.57 -10.90 -8.58
CA GLN A 161 -12.96 -11.28 -8.79
C GLN A 161 -13.64 -10.28 -9.70
N VAL A 162 -13.95 -10.70 -10.92
CA VAL A 162 -14.51 -9.85 -11.99
C VAL A 162 -15.93 -10.26 -12.35
N PRO A 163 -16.75 -9.35 -12.94
CA PRO A 163 -18.02 -9.73 -13.53
C PRO A 163 -17.87 -10.80 -14.61
N ILE A 164 -18.89 -11.61 -14.81
CA ILE A 164 -18.87 -12.74 -15.77
C ILE A 164 -18.60 -12.33 -17.22
N PHE A 165 -18.88 -11.07 -17.60
CA PHE A 165 -18.67 -10.56 -18.97
C PHE A 165 -17.20 -10.23 -19.30
N VAL A 166 -16.31 -10.20 -18.29
CA VAL A 166 -14.88 -9.96 -18.52
C VAL A 166 -14.25 -11.20 -19.15
N GLU A 167 -13.47 -10.98 -20.22
CA GLU A 167 -12.83 -12.04 -21.00
C GLU A 167 -11.30 -11.91 -20.95
N THR A 168 -10.61 -12.98 -21.31
CA THR A 168 -9.15 -12.96 -21.54
C THR A 168 -8.81 -11.94 -22.63
N GLY A 169 -7.81 -11.08 -22.37
CA GLY A 169 -7.42 -9.97 -23.23
C GLY A 169 -8.06 -8.63 -22.87
N ASP A 170 -9.11 -8.63 -22.03
CA ASP A 170 -9.68 -7.39 -21.51
C ASP A 170 -8.70 -6.70 -20.53
N THR A 171 -8.71 -5.38 -20.54
CA THR A 171 -8.01 -4.57 -19.53
C THR A 171 -9.00 -4.16 -18.46
N ILE A 172 -8.65 -4.44 -17.21
CA ILE A 172 -9.48 -4.11 -16.05
C ILE A 172 -8.78 -3.11 -15.14
N ARG A 173 -9.55 -2.22 -14.56
CA ARG A 173 -9.08 -1.30 -13.51
C ARG A 173 -9.32 -1.91 -12.14
N VAL A 174 -8.26 -1.95 -11.35
CA VAL A 174 -8.24 -2.56 -10.01
C VAL A 174 -7.86 -1.50 -8.98
N ASP A 175 -8.57 -1.47 -7.86
CA ASP A 175 -8.20 -0.65 -6.70
C ASP A 175 -7.01 -1.31 -5.99
N THR A 176 -5.89 -0.59 -5.89
CA THR A 176 -4.66 -1.13 -5.30
C THR A 176 -4.72 -1.26 -3.77
N ARG A 177 -5.70 -0.62 -3.12
CA ARG A 177 -5.88 -0.68 -1.67
C ARG A 177 -6.63 -1.93 -1.24
N THR A 178 -7.55 -2.43 -2.07
CA THR A 178 -8.44 -3.57 -1.76
C THR A 178 -8.20 -4.77 -2.66
N GLY A 179 -7.62 -4.59 -3.86
CA GLY A 179 -7.50 -5.61 -4.89
C GLY A 179 -8.77 -5.85 -5.68
N ASP A 180 -9.77 -4.98 -5.53
CA ASP A 180 -11.09 -5.16 -6.14
C ASP A 180 -11.16 -4.59 -7.56
N TYR A 181 -11.91 -5.29 -8.41
CA TYR A 181 -12.31 -4.82 -9.73
C TYR A 181 -13.17 -3.55 -9.62
N GLN A 182 -12.85 -2.54 -10.42
CA GLN A 182 -13.65 -1.32 -10.54
C GLN A 182 -14.41 -1.23 -11.85
N THR A 183 -13.71 -1.39 -12.96
CA THR A 183 -14.31 -1.28 -14.30
C THR A 183 -13.44 -1.97 -15.35
N ARG A 184 -14.02 -2.26 -16.50
CA ARG A 184 -13.29 -2.60 -17.71
C ARG A 184 -12.89 -1.31 -18.43
N VAL A 185 -11.67 -1.23 -18.91
CA VAL A 185 -11.09 -0.06 -19.58
C VAL A 185 -11.17 -0.20 -21.09
#